data_d308af5f9f59c444d905abafb6a22a0c
#
_entry.id   d308af5f9f59c444d905abafb6a22a0c
#
_cell.length_a   1.000
_cell.length_b   1.000
_cell.length_c   1.000
_cell.angle_alpha   90.00
_cell.angle_beta   90.00
_cell.angle_gamma   90.00
#
_symmetry.space_group_name_H-M   'P 1'
#
loop_
_entity.id
_entity.type
_entity.pdbx_description
1 polymer ?
#
loop_
_entity_poly.entity_id
_entity_poly.type
_entity_poly.pdbx_seq_one_letter_code
_entity_poly.pdbx_strand_id
1 'polypeptide(L)'
;MMVAMNKQSGSNGVFAKTGGKLLGVLSYDSAVSQTLLNVWAVFVIAVLGWLFLLPQVAFILLVGWQPTHVAVWLGVLSLIPIGPGLTAIFAASRAVLAERGYPGHLTRTFFASIRQASRGQILVWAIASVAELFVAYDIALFGTAPSVFVPAVALAMLMAVLLMASAATEPTTPHGTVLSLREYMAAMLVVVARKVYVPLTWLFLLIVVAMLSRIPLVGSMLLLFAPGLWGLLAALVTTMFRFGATAVGER
;
A
#
# COMPACT_ATOMS: atom_id res chain seq x y z
N MET A 1 -63.09 -28.32 -43.24
CA MET A 1 -63.42 -27.90 -41.87
C MET A 1 -62.07 -27.67 -41.16
N MET A 2 -61.60 -26.41 -41.07
CA MET A 2 -60.26 -26.09 -40.64
C MET A 2 -60.34 -25.02 -39.56
N VAL A 3 -59.94 -25.39 -38.37
CA VAL A 3 -60.01 -24.67 -37.11
C VAL A 3 -58.82 -23.74 -36.93
N ALA A 4 -59.16 -22.57 -36.45
CA ALA A 4 -58.22 -21.53 -36.08
C ALA A 4 -57.26 -21.96 -35.00
N MET A 5 -56.00 -21.53 -35.10
CA MET A 5 -55.03 -21.58 -34.00
C MET A 5 -54.18 -20.32 -33.90
N ASN A 6 -54.45 -19.65 -32.85
CA ASN A 6 -53.54 -19.32 -31.78
C ASN A 6 -52.56 -18.17 -32.00
N LYS A 7 -52.99 -17.05 -31.48
CA LYS A 7 -52.22 -15.82 -31.31
C LYS A 7 -51.93 -15.67 -29.83
N GLN A 8 -50.89 -16.37 -29.34
CA GLN A 8 -50.30 -16.14 -28.02
C GLN A 8 -48.77 -16.30 -28.10
N SER A 9 -48.10 -15.29 -28.60
CA SER A 9 -46.63 -15.22 -28.53
C SER A 9 -46.12 -13.78 -28.58
N GLY A 10 -46.56 -12.96 -27.65
CA GLY A 10 -46.20 -11.55 -27.65
C GLY A 10 -45.55 -11.03 -26.34
N SER A 11 -45.74 -11.69 -25.22
CA SER A 11 -45.32 -11.12 -23.93
C SER A 11 -44.03 -11.72 -23.33
N ASN A 12 -43.65 -12.92 -23.72
CA ASN A 12 -42.50 -13.60 -23.14
C ASN A 12 -41.12 -13.13 -23.70
N GLY A 13 -41.13 -12.44 -24.85
CA GLY A 13 -39.89 -12.00 -25.52
C GLY A 13 -39.23 -10.78 -24.85
N VAL A 14 -40.00 -9.91 -24.20
CA VAL A 14 -39.48 -8.67 -23.61
C VAL A 14 -38.78 -8.97 -22.28
N PHE A 15 -39.32 -9.82 -21.44
CA PHE A 15 -38.72 -10.20 -20.16
C PHE A 15 -37.46 -11.05 -20.36
N ALA A 16 -37.42 -11.95 -21.34
CA ALA A 16 -36.23 -12.73 -21.66
C ALA A 16 -35.07 -11.87 -22.21
N LYS A 17 -35.39 -10.85 -23.01
CA LYS A 17 -34.40 -9.93 -23.58
C LYS A 17 -33.81 -8.97 -22.55
N THR A 18 -34.60 -8.55 -21.55
CA THR A 18 -34.13 -7.69 -20.45
C THR A 18 -33.31 -8.49 -19.44
N GLY A 19 -33.75 -9.73 -19.11
CA GLY A 19 -32.97 -10.63 -18.25
C GLY A 19 -31.61 -11.02 -18.84
N GLY A 20 -31.54 -11.26 -20.15
CA GLY A 20 -30.26 -11.56 -20.84
C GLY A 20 -29.27 -10.37 -20.85
N LYS A 21 -29.77 -9.13 -20.96
CA LYS A 21 -28.94 -7.93 -20.87
C LYS A 21 -28.41 -7.71 -19.44
N LEU A 22 -29.26 -7.91 -18.43
CA LEU A 22 -28.84 -7.80 -17.02
C LEU A 22 -27.82 -8.88 -16.64
N LEU A 23 -28.00 -10.11 -17.10
CA LEU A 23 -27.05 -11.20 -16.90
C LEU A 23 -25.71 -10.94 -17.64
N GLY A 24 -25.74 -10.32 -18.82
CA GLY A 24 -24.54 -9.92 -19.55
C GLY A 24 -23.78 -8.78 -18.87
N VAL A 25 -24.45 -7.85 -18.19
CA VAL A 25 -23.81 -6.79 -17.41
C VAL A 25 -23.20 -7.33 -16.11
N LEU A 26 -23.77 -8.38 -15.54
CA LEU A 26 -23.29 -9.06 -14.34
C LEU A 26 -22.34 -10.24 -14.65
N SER A 27 -22.05 -10.52 -15.93
CA SER A 27 -21.04 -11.52 -16.27
C SER A 27 -19.67 -11.10 -15.74
N TYR A 28 -18.88 -12.06 -15.29
CA TYR A 28 -17.55 -11.83 -14.69
C TYR A 28 -16.61 -11.02 -15.61
N ASP A 29 -16.78 -11.13 -16.91
CA ASP A 29 -16.01 -10.42 -17.93
C ASP A 29 -16.57 -9.03 -18.29
N SER A 30 -17.66 -8.59 -17.66
CA SER A 30 -18.19 -7.25 -17.91
C SER A 30 -17.30 -6.17 -17.30
N ALA A 31 -17.23 -5.01 -17.96
CA ALA A 31 -16.47 -3.86 -17.45
C ALA A 31 -16.96 -3.42 -16.06
N VAL A 32 -18.25 -3.57 -15.77
CA VAL A 32 -18.85 -3.26 -14.46
C VAL A 32 -18.35 -4.22 -13.39
N SER A 33 -18.32 -5.52 -13.68
CA SER A 33 -17.83 -6.55 -12.76
C SER A 33 -16.35 -6.35 -12.45
N GLN A 34 -15.53 -6.08 -13.47
CA GLN A 34 -14.10 -5.81 -13.30
C GLN A 34 -13.84 -4.54 -12.47
N THR A 35 -14.62 -3.48 -12.71
CA THR A 35 -14.51 -2.25 -11.90
C THR A 35 -14.87 -2.52 -10.44
N LEU A 36 -15.94 -3.27 -10.17
CA LEU A 36 -16.34 -3.62 -8.82
C LEU A 36 -15.27 -4.47 -8.11
N LEU A 37 -14.68 -5.44 -8.80
CA LEU A 37 -13.59 -6.27 -8.28
C LEU A 37 -12.34 -5.46 -7.99
N ASN A 38 -12.02 -4.46 -8.81
CA ASN A 38 -10.89 -3.56 -8.57
C ASN A 38 -11.13 -2.69 -7.32
N VAL A 39 -12.33 -2.13 -7.17
CA VAL A 39 -12.71 -1.37 -5.97
C VAL A 39 -12.64 -2.26 -4.73
N TRP A 40 -13.13 -3.51 -4.83
CA TRP A 40 -13.03 -4.49 -3.77
C TRP A 40 -11.58 -4.81 -3.40
N ALA A 41 -10.70 -4.99 -4.39
CA ALA A 41 -9.27 -5.20 -4.16
C ALA A 41 -8.65 -4.05 -3.36
N VAL A 42 -8.91 -2.80 -3.76
CA VAL A 42 -8.43 -1.59 -3.06
C VAL A 42 -8.95 -1.56 -1.63
N PHE A 43 -10.24 -1.88 -1.43
CA PHE A 43 -10.85 -1.95 -0.11
C PHE A 43 -10.18 -3.00 0.78
N VAL A 44 -9.95 -4.21 0.29
CA VAL A 44 -9.29 -5.28 1.05
C VAL A 44 -7.87 -4.86 1.44
N ILE A 45 -7.08 -4.29 0.51
CA ILE A 45 -5.73 -3.79 0.82
C ILE A 45 -5.80 -2.68 1.87
N ALA A 46 -6.78 -1.79 1.78
CA ALA A 46 -6.95 -0.70 2.73
C ALA A 46 -7.26 -1.21 4.14
N VAL A 47 -8.21 -2.14 4.28
CA VAL A 47 -8.57 -2.75 5.57
C VAL A 47 -7.36 -3.47 6.19
N LEU A 48 -6.64 -4.26 5.39
CA LEU A 48 -5.42 -4.94 5.85
C LEU A 48 -4.31 -3.96 6.21
N GLY A 49 -4.16 -2.86 5.44
CA GLY A 49 -3.20 -1.80 5.74
C GLY A 49 -3.53 -1.08 7.05
N TRP A 50 -4.81 -0.76 7.28
CA TRP A 50 -5.26 -0.17 8.54
C TRP A 50 -4.96 -1.06 9.75
N LEU A 51 -5.02 -2.39 9.60
CA LEU A 51 -4.66 -3.31 10.69
C LEU A 51 -3.24 -3.07 11.21
N PHE A 52 -2.29 -2.73 10.32
CA PHE A 52 -0.91 -2.42 10.69
C PHE A 52 -0.71 -0.99 11.20
N LEU A 53 -1.61 -0.08 10.86
CA LEU A 53 -1.63 1.30 11.38
C LEU A 53 -2.40 1.41 12.70
N LEU A 54 -3.21 0.42 13.04
CA LEU A 54 -4.07 0.41 14.23
C LEU A 54 -3.30 0.66 15.55
N PRO A 55 -2.11 0.05 15.79
CA PRO A 55 -1.32 0.33 17.00
C PRO A 55 -0.95 1.80 17.11
N GLN A 56 -0.57 2.46 16.02
CA GLN A 56 -0.23 3.88 16.00
C GLN A 56 -1.45 4.77 16.24
N VAL A 57 -2.58 4.43 15.61
CA VAL A 57 -3.85 5.16 15.84
C VAL A 57 -4.28 5.03 17.29
N ALA A 58 -4.23 3.82 17.84
CA ALA A 58 -4.55 3.57 19.26
C ALA A 58 -3.61 4.37 20.20
N PHE A 59 -2.30 4.37 19.91
CA PHE A 59 -1.35 5.19 20.68
C PHE A 59 -1.73 6.68 20.66
N ILE A 60 -2.00 7.25 19.48
CA ILE A 60 -2.36 8.67 19.34
C ILE A 60 -3.64 9.00 20.10
N LEU A 61 -4.64 8.13 20.07
CA LEU A 61 -5.93 8.36 20.72
C LEU A 61 -5.89 8.16 22.23
N LEU A 62 -5.10 7.21 22.73
CA LEU A 62 -5.11 6.83 24.15
C LEU A 62 -4.01 7.51 24.96
N VAL A 63 -2.84 7.71 24.39
CA VAL A 63 -1.66 8.23 25.08
C VAL A 63 -1.22 9.58 24.51
N GLY A 64 -1.08 9.67 23.20
CA GLY A 64 -0.50 10.82 22.50
C GLY A 64 0.99 10.99 22.75
N TRP A 65 1.63 11.85 21.95
CA TRP A 65 3.03 12.19 22.11
C TRP A 65 3.20 13.15 23.30
N GLN A 66 3.88 12.68 24.34
CA GLN A 66 4.20 13.43 25.55
C GLN A 66 5.70 13.30 25.84
N PRO A 67 6.33 14.31 26.48
CA PRO A 67 7.76 14.29 26.81
C PRO A 67 8.05 13.36 28.01
N THR A 68 7.50 12.15 28.00
CA THR A 68 7.74 11.13 29.00
C THR A 68 8.38 9.90 28.35
N HIS A 69 9.30 9.24 29.03
CA HIS A 69 9.95 8.04 28.50
C HIS A 69 8.95 6.97 28.05
N VAL A 70 7.88 6.76 28.85
CA VAL A 70 6.86 5.75 28.55
C VAL A 70 6.11 6.09 27.24
N ALA A 71 5.71 7.35 27.05
CA ALA A 71 5.02 7.78 25.84
C ALA A 71 5.92 7.67 24.62
N VAL A 72 7.19 8.07 24.72
CA VAL A 72 8.16 7.94 23.63
C VAL A 72 8.34 6.47 23.22
N TRP A 73 8.57 5.57 24.19
CA TRP A 73 8.72 4.14 23.88
C TRP A 73 7.45 3.53 23.29
N LEU A 74 6.29 3.80 23.86
CA LEU A 74 5.02 3.29 23.34
C LEU A 74 4.73 3.83 21.94
N GLY A 75 5.03 5.10 21.69
CA GLY A 75 4.90 5.71 20.37
C GLY A 75 5.76 5.00 19.33
N VAL A 76 7.03 4.80 19.61
CA VAL A 76 7.95 4.10 18.69
C VAL A 76 7.57 2.63 18.50
N LEU A 77 7.21 1.92 19.57
CA LEU A 77 6.74 0.53 19.47
C LEU A 77 5.50 0.41 18.58
N SER A 78 4.60 1.41 18.62
CA SER A 78 3.41 1.43 17.77
C SER A 78 3.71 1.68 16.28
N LEU A 79 4.89 2.21 15.93
CA LEU A 79 5.35 2.39 14.55
C LEU A 79 5.99 1.13 13.94
N ILE A 80 6.48 0.19 14.75
CA ILE A 80 7.15 -1.02 14.26
C ILE A 80 6.34 -1.80 13.21
N PRO A 81 5.01 -1.98 13.37
CA PRO A 81 4.22 -2.71 12.38
C PRO A 81 4.13 -2.04 11.00
N ILE A 82 4.47 -0.75 10.88
CA ILE A 82 4.38 -0.02 9.61
C ILE A 82 5.32 -0.60 8.56
N GLY A 83 6.54 -0.98 8.92
CA GLY A 83 7.50 -1.57 8.00
C GLY A 83 6.97 -2.82 7.29
N PRO A 84 6.59 -3.89 8.02
CA PRO A 84 5.96 -5.06 7.42
C PRO A 84 4.64 -4.74 6.72
N GLY A 85 3.84 -3.82 7.25
CA GLY A 85 2.59 -3.36 6.63
C GLY A 85 2.82 -2.75 5.23
N LEU A 86 3.80 -1.88 5.07
CA LEU A 86 4.18 -1.30 3.78
C LEU A 86 4.60 -2.38 2.79
N THR A 87 5.43 -3.33 3.20
CA THR A 87 5.85 -4.45 2.33
C THR A 87 4.66 -5.25 1.84
N ALA A 88 3.70 -5.52 2.73
CA ALA A 88 2.49 -6.26 2.40
C ALA A 88 1.56 -5.47 1.46
N ILE A 89 1.40 -4.17 1.68
CA ILE A 89 0.63 -3.28 0.80
C ILE A 89 1.24 -3.26 -0.62
N PHE A 90 2.57 -3.11 -0.74
CA PHE A 90 3.24 -3.13 -2.05
C PHE A 90 3.10 -4.48 -2.76
N ALA A 91 3.28 -5.61 -2.03
CA ALA A 91 3.13 -6.94 -2.60
C ALA A 91 1.70 -7.21 -3.10
N ALA A 92 0.69 -6.88 -2.29
CA ALA A 92 -0.71 -7.02 -2.66
C ALA A 92 -1.09 -6.12 -3.84
N SER A 93 -0.63 -4.86 -3.84
CA SER A 93 -0.89 -3.91 -4.93
C SER A 93 -0.25 -4.37 -6.25
N ARG A 94 0.97 -4.91 -6.20
CA ARG A 94 1.61 -5.51 -7.40
C ARG A 94 0.85 -6.72 -7.93
N ALA A 95 0.31 -7.58 -7.06
CA ALA A 95 -0.50 -8.71 -7.48
C ALA A 95 -1.76 -8.24 -8.22
N VAL A 96 -2.46 -7.21 -7.71
CA VAL A 96 -3.64 -6.62 -8.38
C VAL A 96 -3.28 -6.06 -9.75
N LEU A 97 -2.15 -5.36 -9.87
CA LEU A 97 -1.68 -4.80 -11.15
C LEU A 97 -1.27 -5.89 -12.15
N ALA A 98 -0.65 -6.98 -11.69
CA ALA A 98 -0.21 -8.09 -12.53
C ALA A 98 -1.38 -8.89 -13.11
N GLU A 99 -2.42 -9.16 -12.31
CA GLU A 99 -3.60 -9.91 -12.72
C GLU A 99 -4.68 -9.03 -13.37
N ARG A 100 -4.45 -7.71 -13.44
CA ARG A 100 -5.42 -6.73 -13.97
C ARG A 100 -6.81 -6.82 -13.34
N GLY A 101 -6.87 -7.18 -12.05
CA GLY A 101 -8.14 -7.35 -11.33
C GLY A 101 -7.94 -7.87 -9.91
N TYR A 102 -9.02 -8.37 -9.29
CA TYR A 102 -8.96 -8.95 -7.95
C TYR A 102 -8.35 -10.37 -7.97
N PRO A 103 -7.12 -10.56 -7.49
CA PRO A 103 -6.57 -11.90 -7.31
C PRO A 103 -7.32 -12.61 -6.18
N GLY A 104 -7.84 -13.82 -6.44
CA GLY A 104 -8.59 -14.58 -5.45
C GLY A 104 -7.81 -14.95 -4.19
N HIS A 105 -6.49 -14.76 -4.19
CA HIS A 105 -5.57 -15.05 -3.09
C HIS A 105 -4.94 -13.80 -2.46
N LEU A 106 -5.51 -12.61 -2.65
CA LEU A 106 -4.94 -11.31 -2.24
C LEU A 106 -4.52 -11.28 -0.75
N THR A 107 -5.39 -11.72 0.15
CA THR A 107 -5.10 -11.78 1.59
C THR A 107 -3.92 -12.72 1.89
N ARG A 108 -3.84 -13.85 1.20
CA ARG A 108 -2.71 -14.78 1.35
C ARG A 108 -1.40 -14.15 0.88
N THR A 109 -1.41 -13.47 -0.26
CA THR A 109 -0.25 -12.73 -0.79
C THR A 109 0.21 -11.66 0.19
N PHE A 110 -0.73 -10.92 0.79
CA PHE A 110 -0.46 -9.89 1.78
C PHE A 110 0.33 -10.47 2.99
N PHE A 111 -0.16 -11.51 3.63
CA PHE A 111 0.51 -12.10 4.80
C PHE A 111 1.75 -12.94 4.42
N ALA A 112 1.76 -13.54 3.24
CA ALA A 112 2.93 -14.29 2.78
C ALA A 112 4.15 -13.38 2.58
N SER A 113 3.96 -12.16 2.08
CA SER A 113 5.05 -11.19 1.89
C SER A 113 5.75 -10.80 3.21
N ILE A 114 5.00 -10.73 4.31
CA ILE A 114 5.57 -10.46 5.64
C ILE A 114 6.40 -11.66 6.13
N ARG A 115 5.87 -12.87 5.96
CA ARG A 115 6.57 -14.10 6.39
C ARG A 115 7.84 -14.37 5.58
N GLN A 116 7.84 -13.94 4.32
CA GLN A 116 8.95 -14.12 3.38
C GLN A 116 9.90 -12.90 3.36
N ALA A 117 9.74 -11.97 4.31
CA ALA A 117 10.59 -10.80 4.39
C ALA A 117 12.08 -11.20 4.49
N SER A 118 12.90 -10.60 3.65
CA SER A 118 14.35 -10.84 3.64
C SER A 118 15.01 -10.24 4.89
N ARG A 119 16.19 -10.75 5.24
CA ARG A 119 17.00 -10.17 6.32
C ARG A 119 17.32 -8.70 6.08
N GLY A 120 17.44 -8.29 4.81
CA GLY A 120 17.67 -6.90 4.44
C GLY A 120 16.45 -6.02 4.76
N GLN A 121 15.24 -6.47 4.48
CA GLN A 121 14.01 -5.76 4.83
C GLN A 121 13.88 -5.62 6.35
N ILE A 122 14.07 -6.70 7.09
CA ILE A 122 14.01 -6.69 8.57
C ILE A 122 15.03 -5.71 9.15
N LEU A 123 16.26 -5.67 8.61
CA LEU A 123 17.28 -4.73 9.04
C LEU A 123 16.86 -3.27 8.80
N VAL A 124 16.30 -2.96 7.62
CA VAL A 124 15.79 -1.61 7.32
C VAL A 124 14.68 -1.22 8.29
N TRP A 125 13.75 -2.14 8.60
CA TRP A 125 12.70 -1.87 9.59
C TRP A 125 13.29 -1.58 10.98
N ALA A 126 14.29 -2.37 11.42
CA ALA A 126 14.97 -2.16 12.70
C ALA A 126 15.71 -0.81 12.75
N ILE A 127 16.45 -0.48 11.70
CA ILE A 127 17.17 0.81 11.60
C ILE A 127 16.18 1.97 11.64
N ALA A 128 15.08 1.89 10.90
CA ALA A 128 14.05 2.93 10.89
C ALA A 128 13.43 3.11 12.28
N SER A 129 13.09 2.00 12.98
CA SER A 129 12.52 2.07 14.32
C SER A 129 13.50 2.68 15.34
N VAL A 130 14.79 2.37 15.23
CA VAL A 130 15.82 3.00 16.09
C VAL A 130 15.97 4.48 15.77
N ALA A 131 15.99 4.85 14.49
CA ALA A 131 16.06 6.26 14.07
C ALA A 131 14.84 7.06 14.56
N GLU A 132 13.64 6.49 14.45
CA GLU A 132 12.42 7.12 14.98
C GLU A 132 12.46 7.30 16.50
N LEU A 133 13.10 6.38 17.24
CA LEU A 133 13.31 6.53 18.68
C LEU A 133 14.20 7.75 18.97
N PHE A 134 15.28 7.95 18.23
CA PHE A 134 16.11 9.15 18.37
C PHE A 134 15.35 10.42 18.04
N VAL A 135 14.63 10.44 16.92
CA VAL A 135 13.77 11.58 16.52
C VAL A 135 12.74 11.91 17.61
N ALA A 136 12.09 10.90 18.16
CA ALA A 136 11.08 11.09 19.20
C ALA A 136 11.69 11.65 20.49
N TYR A 137 12.88 11.18 20.89
CA TYR A 137 13.59 11.74 22.04
C TYR A 137 14.09 13.17 21.80
N ASP A 138 14.62 13.47 20.60
CA ASP A 138 15.06 14.83 20.27
C ASP A 138 13.90 15.82 20.37
N ILE A 139 12.74 15.46 19.80
CA ILE A 139 11.54 16.31 19.90
C ILE A 139 11.04 16.42 21.35
N ALA A 140 11.08 15.32 22.12
CA ALA A 140 10.63 15.32 23.51
C ALA A 140 11.52 16.16 24.42
N LEU A 141 12.85 16.17 24.19
CA LEU A 141 13.81 16.89 25.04
C LEU A 141 13.98 18.34 24.64
N PHE A 142 14.00 18.64 23.35
CA PHE A 142 14.33 19.98 22.82
C PHE A 142 13.13 20.71 22.24
N GLY A 143 11.96 20.06 22.19
CA GLY A 143 10.73 20.64 21.67
C GLY A 143 10.79 20.91 20.16
N THR A 144 10.12 21.97 19.74
CA THR A 144 10.02 22.36 18.33
C THR A 144 11.01 23.45 17.93
N ALA A 145 12.14 23.58 18.64
CA ALA A 145 13.20 24.51 18.25
C ALA A 145 13.67 24.18 16.81
N PRO A 146 13.74 25.16 15.88
CA PRO A 146 14.02 24.90 14.47
C PRO A 146 15.32 24.15 14.24
N SER A 147 16.34 24.39 15.08
CA SER A 147 17.66 23.72 15.03
C SER A 147 17.60 22.21 15.25
N VAL A 148 16.59 21.72 15.97
CA VAL A 148 16.40 20.29 16.25
C VAL A 148 15.26 19.74 15.39
N PHE A 149 14.17 20.47 15.27
CA PHE A 149 12.98 20.02 14.54
C PHE A 149 13.25 19.78 13.05
N VAL A 150 14.01 20.67 12.38
CA VAL A 150 14.30 20.51 10.96
C VAL A 150 15.12 19.25 10.66
N PRO A 151 16.24 18.97 11.31
CA PRO A 151 16.99 17.73 11.11
C PRO A 151 16.20 16.48 11.53
N ALA A 152 15.39 16.55 12.60
CA ALA A 152 14.54 15.44 13.03
C ALA A 152 13.51 15.08 11.95
N VAL A 153 12.81 16.07 11.39
CA VAL A 153 11.85 15.84 10.28
C VAL A 153 12.56 15.31 9.03
N ALA A 154 13.75 15.85 8.72
CA ALA A 154 14.54 15.36 7.58
C ALA A 154 14.94 13.90 7.76
N LEU A 155 15.34 13.49 8.96
CA LEU A 155 15.67 12.10 9.27
C LEU A 155 14.45 11.19 9.20
N ALA A 156 13.30 11.61 9.75
CA ALA A 156 12.05 10.87 9.66
C ALA A 156 11.61 10.67 8.19
N MET A 157 11.70 11.72 7.36
CA MET A 157 11.44 11.61 5.92
C MET A 157 12.39 10.66 5.21
N LEU A 158 13.68 10.70 5.55
CA LEU A 158 14.67 9.77 5.00
C LEU A 158 14.33 8.32 5.37
N MET A 159 13.97 8.07 6.62
CA MET A 159 13.57 6.73 7.07
C MET A 159 12.29 6.26 6.37
N ALA A 160 11.30 7.13 6.19
CA ALA A 160 10.10 6.82 5.42
C ALA A 160 10.44 6.43 3.97
N VAL A 161 11.33 7.16 3.30
CA VAL A 161 11.81 6.82 1.95
C VAL A 161 12.51 5.47 1.93
N LEU A 162 13.37 5.18 2.89
CA LEU A 162 14.07 3.90 2.99
C LEU A 162 13.12 2.73 3.25
N LEU A 163 12.13 2.91 4.11
CA LEU A 163 11.07 1.92 4.36
C LEU A 163 10.27 1.62 3.08
N MET A 164 9.83 2.66 2.37
CA MET A 164 9.11 2.51 1.12
C MET A 164 9.97 1.88 0.02
N ALA A 165 11.24 2.27 -0.08
CA ALA A 165 12.18 1.68 -1.02
C ALA A 165 12.43 0.20 -0.71
N SER A 166 12.58 -0.17 0.57
CA SER A 166 12.72 -1.57 0.97
C SER A 166 11.48 -2.39 0.64
N ALA A 167 10.28 -1.83 0.84
CA ALA A 167 9.02 -2.49 0.50
C ALA A 167 8.84 -2.65 -1.03
N ALA A 168 9.35 -1.70 -1.81
CA ALA A 168 9.27 -1.73 -3.27
C ALA A 168 10.33 -2.62 -3.93
N THR A 169 11.46 -2.88 -3.24
CA THR A 169 12.57 -3.70 -3.77
C THR A 169 12.28 -5.18 -3.56
N GLU A 170 12.36 -5.96 -4.63
CA GLU A 170 12.18 -7.41 -4.54
C GLU A 170 13.42 -8.06 -3.92
N PRO A 171 13.24 -8.96 -2.93
CA PRO A 171 14.35 -9.60 -2.23
C PRO A 171 14.98 -10.76 -3.02
N THR A 172 14.45 -11.06 -4.20
CA THR A 172 14.88 -12.17 -5.06
C THR A 172 15.42 -11.67 -6.39
N THR A 173 16.42 -12.37 -6.92
CA THR A 173 16.88 -12.16 -8.29
C THR A 173 15.83 -12.67 -9.29
N PRO A 174 15.92 -12.30 -10.60
CA PRO A 174 15.07 -12.88 -11.65
C PRO A 174 15.17 -14.40 -11.76
N HIS A 175 16.24 -14.99 -11.25
CA HIS A 175 16.49 -16.45 -11.23
C HIS A 175 15.97 -17.12 -9.93
N GLY A 176 15.24 -16.38 -9.07
CA GLY A 176 14.64 -16.91 -7.83
C GLY A 176 15.62 -17.08 -6.66
N THR A 177 16.87 -16.66 -6.79
CA THR A 177 17.82 -16.69 -5.65
C THR A 177 17.59 -15.50 -4.74
N VAL A 178 17.61 -15.74 -3.43
CA VAL A 178 17.48 -14.68 -2.42
C VAL A 178 18.76 -13.86 -2.41
N LEU A 179 18.64 -12.54 -2.50
CA LEU A 179 19.76 -11.61 -2.41
C LEU A 179 20.42 -11.68 -1.01
N SER A 180 21.74 -11.66 -0.98
CA SER A 180 22.47 -11.46 0.27
C SER A 180 22.15 -10.08 0.86
N LEU A 181 22.35 -9.91 2.18
CA LEU A 181 22.10 -8.64 2.85
C LEU A 181 22.80 -7.46 2.16
N ARG A 182 24.09 -7.63 1.82
CA ARG A 182 24.90 -6.59 1.17
C ARG A 182 24.37 -6.25 -0.23
N GLU A 183 24.03 -7.25 -1.02
CA GLU A 183 23.47 -7.06 -2.37
C GLU A 183 22.11 -6.38 -2.31
N TYR A 184 21.25 -6.77 -1.39
CA TYR A 184 19.95 -6.14 -1.20
C TYR A 184 20.09 -4.66 -0.82
N MET A 185 20.93 -4.33 0.17
CA MET A 185 21.17 -2.94 0.59
C MET A 185 21.78 -2.12 -0.54
N ALA A 186 22.76 -2.67 -1.25
CA ALA A 186 23.36 -2.00 -2.39
C ALA A 186 22.35 -1.77 -3.52
N ALA A 187 21.52 -2.77 -3.86
CA ALA A 187 20.47 -2.65 -4.87
C ALA A 187 19.48 -1.55 -4.50
N MET A 188 18.97 -1.56 -3.26
CA MET A 188 18.02 -0.56 -2.75
C MET A 188 18.61 0.86 -2.84
N LEU A 189 19.83 1.07 -2.33
CA LEU A 189 20.47 2.39 -2.33
C LEU A 189 20.77 2.89 -3.75
N VAL A 190 21.27 2.01 -4.64
CA VAL A 190 21.52 2.36 -6.05
C VAL A 190 20.23 2.76 -6.76
N VAL A 191 19.14 2.04 -6.53
CA VAL A 191 17.85 2.35 -7.14
C VAL A 191 17.31 3.67 -6.63
N VAL A 192 17.38 3.94 -5.32
CA VAL A 192 16.98 5.23 -4.73
C VAL A 192 17.83 6.37 -5.30
N ALA A 193 19.15 6.20 -5.38
CA ALA A 193 20.06 7.24 -5.89
C ALA A 193 19.85 7.53 -7.38
N ARG A 194 19.58 6.50 -8.20
CA ARG A 194 19.37 6.67 -9.65
C ARG A 194 17.98 7.18 -10.00
N LYS A 195 16.97 6.86 -9.20
CA LYS A 195 15.56 7.16 -9.48
C LYS A 195 14.89 7.88 -8.31
N VAL A 196 15.57 8.91 -7.80
CA VAL A 196 15.10 9.70 -6.64
C VAL A 196 13.68 10.28 -6.82
N TYR A 197 13.27 10.52 -8.05
CA TYR A 197 11.92 11.00 -8.36
C TYR A 197 10.82 10.00 -7.98
N VAL A 198 11.11 8.70 -7.93
CA VAL A 198 10.11 7.68 -7.55
C VAL A 198 9.76 7.78 -6.06
N PRO A 199 10.71 7.73 -5.10
CA PRO A 199 10.43 8.01 -3.70
C PRO A 199 9.78 9.36 -3.44
N LEU A 200 10.20 10.40 -4.15
CA LEU A 200 9.57 11.73 -4.05
C LEU A 200 8.10 11.69 -4.49
N THR A 201 7.77 10.94 -5.54
CA THR A 201 6.38 10.74 -5.96
C THR A 201 5.57 10.01 -4.90
N TRP A 202 6.12 9.01 -4.22
CA TRP A 202 5.42 8.33 -3.11
C TRP A 202 5.11 9.26 -1.95
N LEU A 203 6.08 10.11 -1.55
CA LEU A 203 5.87 11.14 -0.52
C LEU A 203 4.83 12.15 -0.97
N PHE A 204 4.91 12.61 -2.23
CA PHE A 204 3.92 13.53 -2.79
C PHE A 204 2.50 12.94 -2.76
N LEU A 205 2.34 11.67 -3.18
CA LEU A 205 1.06 10.96 -3.10
C LEU A 205 0.54 10.88 -1.65
N LEU A 206 1.42 10.67 -0.69
CA LEU A 206 1.07 10.63 0.73
C LEU A 206 0.55 12.00 1.22
N ILE A 207 1.23 13.07 0.84
CA ILE A 207 0.81 14.46 1.13
C ILE A 207 -0.55 14.75 0.48
N VAL A 208 -0.75 14.37 -0.79
CA VAL A 208 -2.02 14.55 -1.50
C VAL A 208 -3.15 13.82 -0.77
N VAL A 209 -2.96 12.56 -0.39
CA VAL A 209 -3.95 11.80 0.37
C VAL A 209 -4.25 12.48 1.71
N ALA A 210 -3.21 12.93 2.44
CA ALA A 210 -3.37 13.64 3.70
C ALA A 210 -4.10 14.98 3.55
N MET A 211 -3.86 15.73 2.47
CA MET A 211 -4.59 16.97 2.19
C MET A 211 -6.05 16.72 1.82
N LEU A 212 -6.30 15.75 0.95
CA LEU A 212 -7.66 15.39 0.54
C LEU A 212 -8.50 14.83 1.70
N SER A 213 -7.85 14.17 2.67
CA SER A 213 -8.54 13.67 3.86
C SER A 213 -9.11 14.78 4.77
N ARG A 214 -8.67 16.04 4.58
CA ARG A 214 -9.20 17.20 5.30
C ARG A 214 -10.52 17.73 4.75
N ILE A 215 -10.94 17.28 3.56
CA ILE A 215 -12.20 17.72 2.94
C ILE A 215 -13.37 17.01 3.65
N PRO A 216 -14.34 17.76 4.23
CA PRO A 216 -15.50 17.15 4.88
C PRO A 216 -16.25 16.20 3.94
N LEU A 217 -16.79 15.10 4.45
CA LEU A 217 -17.51 14.03 3.74
C LEU A 217 -16.60 13.19 2.82
N VAL A 218 -15.90 13.79 1.87
CA VAL A 218 -14.99 13.10 0.94
C VAL A 218 -13.78 12.56 1.70
N GLY A 219 -13.25 13.31 2.66
CA GLY A 219 -12.07 12.92 3.43
C GLY A 219 -12.29 11.65 4.25
N SER A 220 -13.45 11.46 4.85
CA SER A 220 -13.74 10.24 5.63
C SER A 220 -13.77 8.99 4.74
N MET A 221 -14.39 9.09 3.56
CA MET A 221 -14.40 8.02 2.57
C MET A 221 -13.00 7.74 2.03
N LEU A 222 -12.27 8.81 1.68
CA LEU A 222 -10.90 8.69 1.19
C LEU A 222 -9.98 8.07 2.23
N LEU A 223 -10.11 8.45 3.51
CA LEU A 223 -9.31 7.91 4.59
C LEU A 223 -9.50 6.41 4.73
N LEU A 224 -10.73 5.92 4.59
CA LEU A 224 -11.02 4.48 4.64
C LEU A 224 -10.23 3.71 3.56
N PHE A 225 -10.14 4.25 2.35
CA PHE A 225 -9.44 3.63 1.23
C PHE A 225 -7.96 4.04 1.11
N ALA A 226 -7.48 4.97 1.95
CA ALA A 226 -6.17 5.60 1.80
C ALA A 226 -4.99 4.62 1.67
N PRO A 227 -4.81 3.59 2.53
CA PRO A 227 -3.70 2.66 2.39
C PRO A 227 -3.74 1.87 1.08
N GLY A 228 -4.93 1.46 0.63
CA GLY A 228 -5.12 0.71 -0.61
C GLY A 228 -4.88 1.58 -1.85
N LEU A 229 -5.44 2.78 -1.89
CA LEU A 229 -5.25 3.73 -2.99
C LEU A 229 -3.79 4.16 -3.11
N TRP A 230 -3.19 4.57 -1.99
CA TRP A 230 -1.78 4.95 -1.97
C TRP A 230 -0.90 3.78 -2.42
N GLY A 231 -1.12 2.58 -1.89
CA GLY A 231 -0.35 1.40 -2.23
C GLY A 231 -0.44 1.04 -3.72
N LEU A 232 -1.66 1.11 -4.30
CA LEU A 232 -1.86 0.83 -5.72
C LEU A 232 -1.17 1.88 -6.60
N LEU A 233 -1.31 3.17 -6.29
CA LEU A 233 -0.65 4.25 -7.02
C LEU A 233 0.88 4.17 -6.90
N ALA A 234 1.39 3.90 -5.69
CA ALA A 234 2.81 3.74 -5.45
C ALA A 234 3.37 2.52 -6.20
N ALA A 235 2.66 1.39 -6.21
CA ALA A 235 3.03 0.21 -6.98
C ALA A 235 2.98 0.47 -8.49
N LEU A 236 1.99 1.22 -8.97
CA LEU A 236 1.88 1.63 -10.38
C LEU A 236 3.09 2.47 -10.80
N VAL A 237 3.45 3.49 -10.02
CA VAL A 237 4.65 4.32 -10.25
C VAL A 237 5.90 3.44 -10.26
N THR A 238 6.01 2.52 -9.31
CA THR A 238 7.14 1.57 -9.22
C THR A 238 7.28 0.73 -10.48
N THR A 239 6.17 0.20 -11.01
CA THR A 239 6.16 -0.62 -12.21
C THR A 239 6.40 0.20 -13.47
N MET A 240 5.79 1.38 -13.60
CA MET A 240 6.00 2.28 -14.75
C MET A 240 7.46 2.68 -14.90
N PHE A 241 8.13 3.00 -13.81
CA PHE A 241 9.53 3.40 -13.82
C PHE A 241 10.51 2.22 -13.62
N ARG A 242 10.03 0.98 -13.61
CA ARG A 242 10.83 -0.24 -13.35
C ARG A 242 11.76 -0.08 -12.14
N PHE A 243 11.21 0.46 -11.05
CA PHE A 243 11.96 0.66 -9.82
C PHE A 243 12.24 -0.71 -9.18
N GLY A 244 13.50 -1.00 -8.88
CA GLY A 244 13.92 -2.27 -8.27
C GLY A 244 14.24 -3.42 -9.24
N ALA A 245 13.73 -3.41 -10.47
CA ALA A 245 13.96 -4.50 -11.43
C ALA A 245 15.31 -4.44 -12.18
N THR A 246 15.96 -3.27 -12.23
CA THR A 246 17.09 -3.02 -13.16
C THR A 246 18.47 -3.08 -12.50
N ALA A 247 18.57 -3.25 -11.18
CA ALA A 247 19.86 -3.20 -10.51
C ALA A 247 20.72 -4.49 -10.65
N VAL A 248 20.11 -5.60 -11.03
CA VAL A 248 20.78 -6.94 -11.08
C VAL A 248 20.98 -7.47 -12.49
N GLY A 249 20.34 -6.90 -13.51
CA GLY A 249 20.36 -7.40 -14.89
C GLY A 249 21.35 -6.72 -15.85
N GLU A 250 22.06 -5.68 -15.42
CA GLU A 250 22.98 -4.90 -16.27
C GLU A 250 24.47 -5.10 -15.91
N ARG A 251 24.83 -6.25 -15.37
CA ARG A 251 26.24 -6.63 -15.16
C ARG A 251 26.58 -7.85 -15.98
#